data_d9cd85809ff3f8b9d863d85bc833a96e
#
_entry.id   d9cd85809ff3f8b9d863d85bc833a96e
#
_cell.length_a   1.000
_cell.length_b   1.000
_cell.length_c   1.000
_cell.angle_alpha   90.00
_cell.angle_beta   90.00
_cell.angle_gamma   90.00
#
_symmetry.space_group_name_H-M   'P 1'
#
loop_
_entity.id
_entity.type
_entity.pdbx_description
1 polymer ?
#
loop_
_entity_poly.entity_id
_entity_poly.type
_entity_poly.pdbx_seq_one_letter_code
_entity_poly.pdbx_strand_id
1 'polypeptide(L)'
;MARFIRLTVVVLLGALLTACGGGAGGTGGTGSLVIEMGDLYFKPNTLTAKPGQTLQITLDNRGSLEHNFVLYDADGQTVLFEKDAIQPGQKANISLKAPEKPGAYQYVCTVPGHKEGGMVGTLTVQP
;
A
#
# COMPACT_ATOMS: atom_id res chain seq x y z
N MET A 1 30.50 -38.49 67.10
CA MET A 1 30.57 -37.06 66.74
C MET A 1 30.18 -36.91 65.29
N ALA A 2 28.92 -36.63 65.02
CA ALA A 2 28.42 -36.52 63.68
C ALA A 2 28.31 -35.01 63.31
N ARG A 3 29.07 -34.56 62.29
CA ARG A 3 29.03 -33.20 61.78
C ARG A 3 28.00 -33.16 60.68
N PHE A 4 26.88 -32.47 60.96
CA PHE A 4 25.87 -32.16 59.96
C PHE A 4 26.32 -30.97 59.06
N ILE A 5 26.58 -31.24 57.78
CA ILE A 5 26.83 -30.22 56.77
C ILE A 5 25.47 -29.71 56.30
N ARG A 6 25.16 -28.45 56.61
CA ARG A 6 23.98 -27.76 56.11
C ARG A 6 24.28 -27.29 54.69
N LEU A 7 23.61 -27.89 53.73
CA LEU A 7 23.64 -27.45 52.34
C LEU A 7 22.64 -26.31 52.15
N THR A 8 23.17 -25.11 52.01
CA THR A 8 22.34 -23.93 51.77
C THR A 8 22.06 -23.89 50.26
N VAL A 9 20.82 -24.17 49.86
CA VAL A 9 20.36 -24.02 48.48
C VAL A 9 20.02 -22.54 48.27
N VAL A 10 20.85 -21.85 47.50
CA VAL A 10 20.56 -20.50 47.03
C VAL A 10 19.69 -20.62 45.79
N VAL A 11 18.39 -20.29 45.93
CA VAL A 11 17.49 -20.17 44.78
C VAL A 11 17.69 -18.79 44.19
N LEU A 12 18.37 -18.74 43.05
CA LEU A 12 18.47 -17.54 42.21
C LEU A 12 17.15 -17.40 41.45
N LEU A 13 16.35 -16.47 41.93
CA LEU A 13 15.13 -16.04 41.22
C LEU A 13 15.53 -15.17 40.02
N GLY A 14 15.63 -15.76 38.86
CA GLY A 14 15.87 -15.05 37.59
C GLY A 14 14.65 -14.24 37.20
N ALA A 15 14.72 -12.91 37.33
CA ALA A 15 13.72 -12.01 36.80
C ALA A 15 13.79 -12.01 35.28
N LEU A 16 12.80 -12.62 34.62
CA LEU A 16 12.58 -12.48 33.20
C LEU A 16 11.99 -11.07 32.93
N LEU A 17 12.85 -10.16 32.54
CA LEU A 17 12.41 -8.90 31.93
C LEU A 17 11.91 -9.20 30.52
N THR A 18 10.60 -9.32 30.34
CA THR A 18 9.95 -9.28 29.04
C THR A 18 9.96 -7.82 28.58
N ALA A 19 10.97 -7.45 27.80
CA ALA A 19 10.99 -6.21 27.07
C ALA A 19 9.97 -6.34 25.90
N CYS A 20 8.76 -5.84 26.09
CA CYS A 20 7.86 -5.50 25.00
C CYS A 20 8.42 -4.29 24.26
N GLY A 21 9.32 -4.55 23.34
CA GLY A 21 9.74 -3.60 22.33
C GLY A 21 8.61 -3.39 21.33
N GLY A 22 7.79 -2.38 21.55
CA GLY A 22 6.87 -1.85 20.55
C GLY A 22 7.65 -1.22 19.41
N GLY A 23 8.15 -2.05 18.50
CA GLY A 23 8.68 -1.59 17.23
C GLY A 23 7.51 -1.33 16.29
N ALA A 24 7.13 -0.07 16.10
CA ALA A 24 6.39 0.35 14.93
C ALA A 24 7.32 0.23 13.71
N GLY A 25 7.62 -1.00 13.33
CA GLY A 25 8.29 -1.33 12.09
C GLY A 25 7.27 -1.16 10.98
N GLY A 26 7.43 -0.11 10.16
CA GLY A 26 6.77 -0.04 8.89
C GLY A 26 7.15 -1.25 8.05
N THR A 27 6.35 -2.28 8.14
CA THR A 27 6.45 -3.43 7.26
C THR A 27 6.15 -2.94 5.86
N GLY A 28 7.17 -2.91 5.01
CA GLY A 28 6.99 -2.99 3.58
C GLY A 28 6.28 -4.30 3.26
N GLY A 29 4.98 -4.34 3.54
CA GLY A 29 4.16 -5.49 3.29
C GLY A 29 4.09 -5.74 1.80
N THR A 30 4.49 -6.93 1.38
CA THR A 30 4.23 -7.50 0.06
C THR A 30 2.74 -7.84 -0.11
N GLY A 31 1.85 -7.14 0.58
CA GLY A 31 0.42 -7.22 0.41
C GLY A 31 0.01 -6.50 -0.87
N SER A 32 -0.67 -7.22 -1.76
CA SER A 32 -1.30 -6.60 -2.91
C SER A 32 -2.36 -5.60 -2.44
N LEU A 33 -2.19 -4.34 -2.83
CA LEU A 33 -3.16 -3.29 -2.60
C LEU A 33 -4.32 -3.46 -3.59
N VAL A 34 -5.55 -3.44 -3.12
CA VAL A 34 -6.73 -3.50 -3.99
C VAL A 34 -7.30 -2.09 -4.15
N ILE A 35 -7.47 -1.67 -5.40
CA ILE A 35 -8.24 -0.48 -5.77
C ILE A 35 -9.54 -0.94 -6.42
N GLU A 36 -10.63 -0.72 -5.72
CA GLU A 36 -11.96 -0.87 -6.29
C GLU A 36 -12.23 0.25 -7.29
N MET A 37 -12.69 -0.09 -8.46
CA MET A 37 -13.13 0.81 -9.52
C MET A 37 -14.65 0.68 -9.62
N GLY A 38 -15.36 1.68 -9.07
CA GLY A 38 -16.80 1.78 -9.24
C GLY A 38 -17.15 2.83 -10.30
N ASP A 39 -18.42 2.99 -10.57
CA ASP A 39 -18.84 4.00 -11.53
C ASP A 39 -18.48 5.38 -11.00
N LEU A 40 -17.53 6.04 -11.68
CA LEU A 40 -16.98 7.37 -11.42
C LEU A 40 -16.13 7.54 -10.15
N TYR A 41 -15.58 6.43 -9.56
CA TYR A 41 -14.67 6.55 -8.43
C TYR A 41 -13.59 5.45 -8.38
N PHE A 42 -12.48 5.76 -7.71
CA PHE A 42 -11.50 4.80 -7.19
C PHE A 42 -11.61 4.71 -5.67
N LYS A 43 -11.45 3.50 -5.10
CA LYS A 43 -11.42 3.31 -3.65
C LYS A 43 -10.33 2.29 -3.25
N PRO A 44 -9.30 2.70 -2.49
CA PRO A 44 -9.04 4.08 -2.07
C PRO A 44 -8.70 5.01 -3.25
N ASN A 45 -8.96 6.29 -3.09
CA ASN A 45 -8.57 7.33 -4.05
C ASN A 45 -7.27 8.05 -3.66
N THR A 46 -6.59 7.57 -2.62
CA THR A 46 -5.29 8.06 -2.17
C THR A 46 -4.35 6.90 -1.94
N LEU A 47 -3.15 7.01 -2.47
CA LEU A 47 -2.06 6.05 -2.30
C LEU A 47 -0.84 6.79 -1.77
N THR A 48 0.01 6.07 -1.05
CA THR A 48 1.31 6.58 -0.60
C THR A 48 2.40 5.60 -0.97
N ALA A 49 3.52 6.12 -1.45
CA ALA A 49 4.70 5.33 -1.79
C ALA A 49 5.99 6.08 -1.43
N LYS A 50 7.09 5.33 -1.29
CA LYS A 50 8.43 5.91 -1.27
C LYS A 50 8.91 6.15 -2.71
N PRO A 51 9.88 7.08 -2.91
CA PRO A 51 10.51 7.26 -4.22
C PRO A 51 10.99 5.93 -4.82
N GLY A 52 10.62 5.65 -6.06
CA GLY A 52 11.00 4.44 -6.78
C GLY A 52 10.40 3.13 -6.28
N GLN A 53 9.54 3.15 -5.26
CA GLN A 53 8.88 1.96 -4.74
C GLN A 53 7.97 1.34 -5.79
N THR A 54 8.03 0.00 -5.91
CA THR A 54 7.06 -0.73 -6.74
C THR A 54 5.87 -1.16 -5.89
N LEU A 55 4.69 -0.70 -6.28
CA LEU A 55 3.41 -1.10 -5.69
C LEU A 55 2.81 -2.25 -6.50
N GLN A 56 2.41 -3.33 -5.83
CA GLN A 56 1.61 -4.40 -6.42
C GLN A 56 0.14 -4.07 -6.19
N ILE A 57 -0.60 -3.79 -7.24
CA ILE A 57 -1.98 -3.32 -7.17
C ILE A 57 -2.90 -4.25 -7.95
N THR A 58 -4.00 -4.64 -7.33
CA THR A 58 -5.14 -5.26 -8.01
C THR A 58 -6.18 -4.19 -8.28
N LEU A 59 -6.45 -3.89 -9.54
CA LEU A 59 -7.57 -3.07 -9.99
C LEU A 59 -8.80 -3.98 -10.11
N ASP A 60 -9.85 -3.71 -9.35
CA ASP A 60 -11.07 -4.55 -9.28
C ASP A 60 -12.27 -3.72 -9.77
N ASN A 61 -12.69 -3.93 -11.03
CA ASN A 61 -13.84 -3.22 -11.57
C ASN A 61 -15.15 -3.84 -11.05
N ARG A 62 -15.75 -3.16 -10.09
CA ARG A 62 -17.06 -3.50 -9.50
C ARG A 62 -18.19 -2.61 -10.00
N GLY A 63 -17.88 -1.70 -10.90
CA GLY A 63 -18.88 -0.85 -11.57
C GLY A 63 -19.61 -1.57 -12.70
N SER A 64 -20.50 -0.85 -13.34
CA SER A 64 -21.25 -1.31 -14.51
C SER A 64 -20.63 -0.85 -15.83
N LEU A 65 -19.63 0.03 -15.77
CA LEU A 65 -18.94 0.60 -16.91
C LEU A 65 -17.52 0.07 -17.06
N GLU A 66 -16.97 0.20 -18.26
CA GLU A 66 -15.54 -0.02 -18.51
C GLU A 66 -14.72 1.10 -17.86
N HIS A 67 -13.56 0.75 -17.31
CA HIS A 67 -12.61 1.70 -16.72
C HIS A 67 -11.20 1.42 -17.20
N ASN A 68 -10.34 2.43 -17.08
CA ASN A 68 -8.88 2.29 -17.18
C ASN A 68 -8.19 3.00 -16.01
N PHE A 69 -6.88 2.85 -15.91
CA PHE A 69 -6.07 3.48 -14.87
C PHE A 69 -4.86 4.13 -15.53
N VAL A 70 -4.76 5.45 -15.45
CA VAL A 70 -3.67 6.23 -16.03
C VAL A 70 -3.04 7.10 -14.95
N LEU A 71 -1.74 6.91 -14.70
CA LEU A 71 -0.96 7.76 -13.80
C LEU A 71 -0.23 8.81 -14.62
N TYR A 72 -0.38 10.06 -14.24
CA TYR A 72 0.30 11.21 -14.85
C TYR A 72 1.47 11.69 -13.99
N ASP A 73 2.45 12.31 -14.65
CA ASP A 73 3.50 13.09 -13.98
C ASP A 73 2.88 14.32 -13.30
N ALA A 74 3.69 15.01 -12.50
CA ALA A 74 3.29 16.20 -11.76
C ALA A 74 2.82 17.36 -12.68
N ASP A 75 3.17 17.30 -13.97
CA ASP A 75 2.67 18.24 -14.98
C ASP A 75 1.20 17.99 -15.39
N GLY A 76 0.64 16.85 -14.97
CA GLY A 76 -0.74 16.44 -15.30
C GLY A 76 -0.97 16.08 -16.78
N GLN A 77 0.10 15.93 -17.56
CA GLN A 77 0.02 15.69 -19.01
C GLN A 77 0.84 14.47 -19.45
N THR A 78 2.03 14.30 -18.88
CA THR A 78 2.91 13.18 -19.23
C THR A 78 2.42 11.89 -18.58
N VAL A 79 2.10 10.88 -19.40
CA VAL A 79 1.69 9.56 -18.89
C VAL A 79 2.91 8.81 -18.38
N LEU A 80 2.88 8.40 -17.11
CA LEU A 80 3.92 7.58 -16.47
C LEU A 80 3.56 6.10 -16.48
N PHE A 81 2.27 5.79 -16.39
CA PHE A 81 1.77 4.42 -16.42
C PHE A 81 0.33 4.39 -16.93
N GLU A 82 0.02 3.37 -17.71
CA GLU A 82 -1.33 3.13 -18.21
C GLU A 82 -1.68 1.65 -18.14
N LYS A 83 -2.88 1.35 -17.68
CA LYS A 83 -3.55 0.07 -17.81
C LYS A 83 -4.86 0.29 -18.54
N ASP A 84 -4.91 -0.26 -19.74
CA ASP A 84 -6.09 -0.23 -20.61
C ASP A 84 -7.32 -0.91 -20.01
N ALA A 85 -8.38 -0.82 -20.75
CA ALA A 85 -9.74 -1.25 -20.46
C ALA A 85 -9.85 -2.48 -19.53
N ILE A 86 -10.55 -2.26 -18.42
CA ILE A 86 -10.96 -3.28 -17.47
C ILE A 86 -12.48 -3.32 -17.49
N GLN A 87 -13.03 -4.40 -18.04
CA GLN A 87 -14.48 -4.56 -18.18
C GLN A 87 -15.18 -4.77 -16.83
N PRO A 88 -16.49 -4.49 -16.72
CA PRO A 88 -17.27 -4.80 -15.52
C PRO A 88 -17.03 -6.21 -15.01
N GLY A 89 -16.77 -6.35 -13.71
CA GLY A 89 -16.49 -7.62 -13.05
C GLY A 89 -15.08 -8.20 -13.28
N GLN A 90 -14.24 -7.53 -14.07
CA GLN A 90 -12.85 -7.96 -14.29
C GLN A 90 -11.90 -7.38 -13.25
N LYS A 91 -10.78 -8.08 -13.06
CA LYS A 91 -9.63 -7.65 -12.25
C LYS A 91 -8.38 -7.62 -13.10
N ALA A 92 -7.51 -6.67 -12.81
CA ALA A 92 -6.18 -6.59 -13.41
C ALA A 92 -5.12 -6.41 -12.31
N ASN A 93 -4.08 -7.22 -12.34
CA ASN A 93 -2.92 -7.03 -11.46
C ASN A 93 -1.88 -6.20 -12.19
N ILE A 94 -1.41 -5.14 -11.55
CA ILE A 94 -0.38 -4.25 -12.07
C ILE A 94 0.78 -4.11 -11.10
N SER A 95 1.97 -3.88 -11.66
CA SER A 95 3.18 -3.46 -10.93
C SER A 95 3.42 -2.00 -11.27
N LEU A 96 3.10 -1.10 -10.34
CA LEU A 96 3.24 0.34 -10.53
C LEU A 96 4.53 0.81 -9.84
N LYS A 97 5.53 1.25 -10.62
CA LYS A 97 6.71 1.91 -10.06
C LYS A 97 6.36 3.38 -9.76
N ALA A 98 6.47 3.75 -8.48
CA ALA A 98 6.32 5.13 -8.07
C ALA A 98 7.43 6.01 -8.64
N PRO A 99 7.14 7.27 -8.98
CA PRO A 99 8.18 8.23 -9.38
C PRO A 99 9.30 8.37 -8.35
N GLU A 100 10.50 8.69 -8.83
CA GLU A 100 11.67 8.92 -7.96
C GLU A 100 11.59 10.27 -7.23
N LYS A 101 10.88 11.24 -7.81
CA LYS A 101 10.74 12.58 -7.23
C LYS A 101 9.58 12.61 -6.24
N PRO A 102 9.78 13.07 -5.01
CA PRO A 102 8.67 13.31 -4.07
C PRO A 102 7.67 14.31 -4.63
N GLY A 103 6.38 14.06 -4.39
CA GLY A 103 5.31 14.91 -4.90
C GLY A 103 3.96 14.21 -4.94
N ALA A 104 2.97 14.91 -5.45
CA ALA A 104 1.62 14.40 -5.67
C ALA A 104 1.42 14.14 -7.17
N TYR A 105 0.99 12.94 -7.49
CA TYR A 105 0.78 12.44 -8.85
C TYR A 105 -0.67 12.01 -8.99
N GLN A 106 -1.34 12.49 -10.03
CA GLN A 106 -2.74 12.17 -10.23
C GLN A 106 -2.88 10.88 -11.05
N TYR A 107 -3.75 9.98 -10.61
CA TYR A 107 -4.24 8.89 -11.45
C TYR A 107 -5.73 9.07 -11.76
N VAL A 108 -6.13 8.73 -12.97
CA VAL A 108 -7.49 8.98 -13.46
C VAL A 108 -7.99 7.81 -14.30
N CYS A 109 -9.30 7.76 -14.48
CA CYS A 109 -9.91 7.04 -15.60
C CYS A 109 -10.11 8.03 -16.76
N THR A 110 -9.59 7.69 -17.95
CA THR A 110 -9.68 8.53 -19.15
C THR A 110 -10.84 8.16 -20.06
N VAL A 111 -11.67 7.21 -19.68
CA VAL A 111 -12.93 6.94 -20.39
C VAL A 111 -13.74 8.24 -20.42
N PRO A 112 -14.28 8.67 -21.58
CA PRO A 112 -14.95 9.95 -21.70
C PRO A 112 -16.01 10.20 -20.62
N GLY A 113 -15.90 11.34 -19.93
CA GLY A 113 -16.82 11.77 -18.87
C GLY A 113 -16.48 11.21 -17.48
N HIS A 114 -15.60 10.21 -17.35
CA HIS A 114 -15.32 9.58 -16.04
C HIS A 114 -14.45 10.47 -15.16
N LYS A 115 -13.39 11.07 -15.71
CA LYS A 115 -12.54 12.02 -14.98
C LYS A 115 -13.36 13.22 -14.50
N GLU A 116 -14.16 13.79 -15.38
CA GLU A 116 -15.05 14.93 -15.09
C GLU A 116 -16.12 14.55 -14.06
N GLY A 117 -16.54 13.30 -14.05
CA GLY A 117 -17.47 12.74 -13.05
C GLY A 117 -16.83 12.47 -11.69
N GLY A 118 -15.50 12.64 -11.54
CA GLY A 118 -14.81 12.49 -10.26
C GLY A 118 -13.93 11.23 -10.15
N MET A 119 -13.77 10.46 -11.22
CA MET A 119 -12.94 9.25 -11.19
C MET A 119 -11.45 9.59 -11.25
N VAL A 120 -10.98 10.13 -10.15
CA VAL A 120 -9.60 10.59 -9.93
C VAL A 120 -9.07 10.14 -8.59
N GLY A 121 -7.76 9.97 -8.49
CA GLY A 121 -7.06 9.70 -7.24
C GLY A 121 -5.68 10.32 -7.23
N THR A 122 -5.01 10.24 -6.09
CA THR A 122 -3.69 10.82 -5.88
C THR A 122 -2.72 9.79 -5.32
N LEU A 123 -1.57 9.64 -5.96
CA LEU A 123 -0.40 8.95 -5.41
C LEU A 123 0.53 10.01 -4.80
N THR A 124 0.71 9.96 -3.49
CA THR A 124 1.68 10.79 -2.78
C THR A 124 2.99 10.03 -2.64
N VAL A 125 4.06 10.55 -3.24
CA VAL A 125 5.42 10.03 -3.10
C VAL A 125 6.13 10.86 -2.05
N GLN A 126 6.56 10.19 -0.98
CA GLN A 126 7.26 10.85 0.14
C GLN A 126 8.36 9.93 0.70
N PRO A 127 9.47 10.51 1.23
CA PRO A 127 10.60 9.75 1.80
C PRO A 127 10.22 8.80 2.92
#